data_04e29f9789338f6b660cf90005543af7
#
_entry.id   04e29f9789338f6b660cf90005543af7
#
_cell.length_a   1.000
_cell.length_b   1.000
_cell.length_c   1.000
_cell.angle_alpha   90.00
_cell.angle_beta   90.00
_cell.angle_gamma   90.00
#
_symmetry.space_group_name_H-M   'P 1'
#
loop_
_entity.id
_entity.type
_entity.pdbx_description
1 polymer ?
#
loop_
_entity_poly.entity_id
_entity_poly.type
_entity_poly.pdbx_seq_one_letter_code
_entity_poly.pdbx_strand_id
1 'polypeptide(L)'
;MTGLRVMLSKALKAVAFSDVHTGHKTTPTANIITRLKEHVNSLLEDKPDFIFIPGDFFDHLLTLPEDGTKLIQSFIAWLLQFCKLHDIKLRVLEGTPSHDWKQNYLFMQINHDNQINADVRYYDKLAIDYEESHNLYVLYVPDEWDESTAVTLAEVKELLVTKGLQSVDLAIMHGMFEFQVPSHLQDRLPLHNQAEYESFVNYLIVIGHDHVHKRNGKVIVPGSFDRLRHNEEEPKGYIRFTITPKGKANTVFIENTEAERYVTLDLTNLSVEEALLHIDDTIKSLPQYSKVRLRYPENHPIAEHLSELTRTYSDVVWSKSKVDKEDKPNIVTVSDVLSHQYTAIVLNRDTLHDKLMQELSEQYEEVDTALASQLLQETLNHV
;
A
#
# COMPACT_ATOMS: atom_id res chain seq x y z
N MET A 1 38.68 -10.72 11.75
CA MET A 1 38.36 -12.03 11.15
C MET A 1 37.37 -11.80 10.04
N THR A 2 37.75 -11.95 8.79
CA THR A 2 36.82 -11.86 7.64
C THR A 2 35.90 -13.06 7.73
N GLY A 3 34.71 -12.89 8.26
CA GLY A 3 33.68 -13.93 8.26
C GLY A 3 33.45 -14.41 6.83
N LEU A 4 33.56 -15.71 6.61
CA LEU A 4 33.25 -16.32 5.32
C LEU A 4 31.80 -15.95 5.00
N ARG A 5 31.61 -15.10 3.97
CA ARG A 5 30.28 -14.77 3.44
C ARG A 5 29.68 -16.05 2.88
N VAL A 6 28.68 -16.59 3.56
CA VAL A 6 27.97 -17.77 3.06
C VAL A 6 27.18 -17.34 1.85
N MET A 7 27.49 -17.87 0.68
CA MET A 7 26.79 -17.53 -0.57
C MET A 7 25.45 -18.24 -0.61
N LEU A 8 24.46 -17.67 -1.33
CA LEU A 8 23.20 -18.34 -1.59
C LEU A 8 23.43 -19.74 -2.15
N SER A 9 22.71 -20.73 -1.64
CA SER A 9 22.83 -22.13 -2.10
C SER A 9 22.31 -22.32 -3.53
N LYS A 10 21.31 -21.53 -3.92
CA LYS A 10 20.72 -21.47 -5.27
C LYS A 10 20.24 -20.04 -5.57
N ALA A 11 19.87 -19.77 -6.83
CA ALA A 11 19.22 -18.50 -7.17
C ALA A 11 17.89 -18.37 -6.44
N LEU A 12 17.64 -17.20 -5.85
CA LEU A 12 16.35 -16.83 -5.29
C LEU A 12 15.52 -16.16 -6.38
N LYS A 13 14.30 -16.62 -6.61
CA LYS A 13 13.29 -15.92 -7.41
C LYS A 13 12.16 -15.48 -6.50
N ALA A 14 11.80 -14.21 -6.54
CA ALA A 14 10.74 -13.71 -5.70
C ALA A 14 9.92 -12.59 -6.38
N VAL A 15 8.74 -12.36 -5.86
CA VAL A 15 7.88 -11.23 -6.22
C VAL A 15 7.47 -10.48 -4.96
N ALA A 16 7.19 -9.19 -5.10
CA ALA A 16 6.65 -8.37 -4.03
C ALA A 16 5.46 -7.55 -4.52
N PHE A 17 4.30 -7.79 -3.91
CA PHE A 17 3.08 -7.00 -4.05
C PHE A 17 2.95 -6.10 -2.83
N SER A 18 3.07 -4.79 -3.00
CA SER A 18 2.99 -3.81 -1.92
C SER A 18 1.78 -2.91 -2.10
N ASP A 19 1.34 -2.30 -1.03
CA ASP A 19 0.33 -1.23 -1.06
C ASP A 19 -0.91 -1.63 -1.90
N VAL A 20 -1.47 -2.79 -1.56
CA VAL A 20 -2.61 -3.39 -2.29
C VAL A 20 -3.92 -2.69 -1.94
N HIS A 21 -4.05 -2.24 -0.69
CA HIS A 21 -5.22 -1.52 -0.17
C HIS A 21 -6.55 -2.20 -0.47
N THR A 22 -6.65 -3.50 -0.17
CA THR A 22 -7.95 -4.20 -0.26
C THR A 22 -8.95 -3.57 0.71
N GLY A 23 -10.16 -3.32 0.24
CA GLY A 23 -11.18 -2.58 0.99
C GLY A 23 -11.26 -1.10 0.63
N HIS A 24 -10.43 -0.61 -0.30
CA HIS A 24 -10.43 0.80 -0.69
C HIS A 24 -11.81 1.27 -1.17
N LYS A 25 -12.22 2.47 -0.72
CA LYS A 25 -13.58 2.99 -0.93
C LYS A 25 -13.94 3.23 -2.40
N THR A 26 -12.99 3.68 -3.20
CA THR A 26 -13.25 4.10 -4.60
C THR A 26 -12.79 3.07 -5.63
N THR A 27 -11.81 2.23 -5.31
CA THR A 27 -11.41 1.10 -6.17
C THR A 27 -12.06 -0.18 -5.62
N PRO A 28 -13.05 -0.76 -6.30
CA PRO A 28 -13.80 -1.89 -5.77
C PRO A 28 -12.89 -3.09 -5.44
N THR A 29 -13.02 -3.62 -4.24
CA THR A 29 -12.25 -4.77 -3.75
C THR A 29 -12.31 -5.97 -4.70
N ALA A 30 -13.48 -6.21 -5.33
CA ALA A 30 -13.64 -7.29 -6.29
C ALA A 30 -12.72 -7.13 -7.50
N ASN A 31 -12.52 -5.90 -7.99
CA ASN A 31 -11.66 -5.62 -9.12
C ASN A 31 -10.18 -5.81 -8.74
N ILE A 32 -9.76 -5.30 -7.57
CA ILE A 32 -8.40 -5.50 -7.05
C ILE A 32 -8.09 -7.00 -6.94
N ILE A 33 -9.00 -7.77 -6.33
CA ILE A 33 -8.84 -9.21 -6.13
C ILE A 33 -8.80 -9.97 -7.45
N THR A 34 -9.63 -9.60 -8.44
CA THR A 34 -9.62 -10.23 -9.76
C THR A 34 -8.26 -10.06 -10.43
N ARG A 35 -7.77 -8.83 -10.50
CA ARG A 35 -6.45 -8.52 -11.06
C ARG A 35 -5.31 -9.20 -10.31
N LEU A 36 -5.35 -9.19 -8.97
CA LEU A 36 -4.36 -9.94 -8.16
C LEU A 36 -4.33 -11.42 -8.51
N LYS A 37 -5.50 -12.07 -8.64
CA LYS A 37 -5.58 -13.48 -9.01
C LYS A 37 -4.98 -13.75 -10.39
N GLU A 38 -5.25 -12.90 -11.36
CA GLU A 38 -4.70 -13.00 -12.71
C GLU A 38 -3.17 -12.91 -12.68
N HIS A 39 -2.62 -11.89 -12.00
CA HIS A 39 -1.19 -11.72 -11.85
C HIS A 39 -0.53 -12.86 -11.06
N VAL A 40 -1.14 -13.32 -9.97
CA VAL A 40 -0.63 -14.46 -9.19
C VAL A 40 -0.64 -15.74 -10.02
N ASN A 41 -1.68 -16.00 -10.83
CA ASN A 41 -1.72 -17.17 -11.72
C ASN A 41 -0.61 -17.10 -12.79
N SER A 42 -0.31 -15.91 -13.33
CA SER A 42 0.76 -15.71 -14.32
C SER A 42 2.17 -15.98 -13.75
N LEU A 43 2.32 -16.00 -12.44
CA LEU A 43 3.61 -16.32 -11.80
C LEU A 43 4.08 -17.75 -12.14
N LEU A 44 3.19 -18.64 -12.52
CA LEU A 44 3.55 -20.03 -12.86
C LEU A 44 4.37 -20.15 -14.14
N GLU A 45 4.36 -19.16 -15.01
CA GLU A 45 5.22 -19.12 -16.21
C GLU A 45 6.72 -19.07 -15.83
N ASP A 46 7.04 -18.39 -14.74
CA ASP A 46 8.37 -18.37 -14.12
C ASP A 46 8.20 -18.36 -12.61
N LYS A 47 7.89 -19.53 -12.06
CA LYS A 47 7.50 -19.75 -10.67
C LYS A 47 8.51 -19.14 -9.68
N PRO A 48 8.06 -18.24 -8.77
CA PRO A 48 8.92 -17.74 -7.70
C PRO A 48 9.05 -18.74 -6.56
N ASP A 49 10.12 -18.61 -5.79
CA ASP A 49 10.28 -19.29 -4.49
C ASP A 49 9.50 -18.57 -3.38
N PHE A 50 9.34 -17.24 -3.50
CA PHE A 50 8.68 -16.40 -2.50
C PHE A 50 7.72 -15.39 -3.11
N ILE A 51 6.62 -15.17 -2.39
CA ILE A 51 5.77 -13.99 -2.51
C ILE A 51 5.95 -13.17 -1.23
N PHE A 52 6.36 -11.91 -1.37
CA PHE A 52 6.40 -10.94 -0.30
C PHE A 52 5.23 -9.98 -0.41
N ILE A 53 4.66 -9.61 0.74
CA ILE A 53 3.69 -8.52 0.89
C ILE A 53 4.33 -7.52 1.86
N PRO A 54 5.02 -6.47 1.34
CA PRO A 54 5.71 -5.48 2.16
C PRO A 54 4.76 -4.42 2.76
N GLY A 55 3.68 -4.84 3.43
CA GLY A 55 2.71 -3.98 4.11
C GLY A 55 1.59 -3.41 3.23
N ASP A 56 0.65 -2.75 3.87
CA ASP A 56 -0.54 -2.08 3.33
C ASP A 56 -1.35 -2.99 2.38
N PHE A 57 -1.58 -4.23 2.85
CA PHE A 57 -2.48 -5.14 2.14
C PHE A 57 -3.94 -4.72 2.31
N PHE A 58 -4.31 -4.20 3.47
CA PHE A 58 -5.63 -3.62 3.75
C PHE A 58 -5.59 -2.09 3.61
N ASP A 59 -6.76 -1.48 3.35
CA ASP A 59 -6.90 -0.02 3.26
C ASP A 59 -7.28 0.60 4.63
N HIS A 60 -8.04 -0.13 5.41
CA HIS A 60 -8.55 0.28 6.72
C HIS A 60 -8.96 -0.95 7.54
N LEU A 61 -9.33 -0.73 8.81
CA LEU A 61 -9.90 -1.79 9.64
C LEU A 61 -11.24 -2.27 9.05
N LEU A 62 -11.25 -3.48 8.50
CA LEU A 62 -12.44 -4.08 7.92
C LEU A 62 -13.42 -4.53 9.00
N THR A 63 -14.69 -4.28 8.78
CA THR A 63 -15.77 -4.77 9.64
C THR A 63 -16.46 -5.99 9.02
N LEU A 64 -17.04 -6.84 9.84
CA LEU A 64 -17.75 -8.04 9.36
C LEU A 64 -18.92 -7.75 8.41
N PRO A 65 -19.70 -6.65 8.57
CA PRO A 65 -20.78 -6.31 7.65
C PRO A 65 -20.32 -5.81 6.29
N GLU A 66 -19.05 -5.44 6.09
CA GLU A 66 -18.57 -4.94 4.81
C GLU A 66 -18.59 -6.01 3.74
N ASP A 67 -19.14 -5.68 2.57
CA ASP A 67 -19.25 -6.61 1.44
C ASP A 67 -17.88 -7.12 0.96
N GLY A 68 -16.84 -6.29 1.07
CA GLY A 68 -15.47 -6.64 0.71
C GLY A 68 -14.81 -7.67 1.63
N THR A 69 -15.19 -7.71 2.91
CA THR A 69 -14.51 -8.55 3.93
C THR A 69 -14.48 -10.02 3.56
N LYS A 70 -15.62 -10.57 3.14
CA LYS A 70 -15.71 -11.99 2.72
C LYS A 70 -14.90 -12.28 1.46
N LEU A 71 -14.87 -11.34 0.52
CA LEU A 71 -14.07 -11.46 -0.70
C LEU A 71 -12.58 -11.50 -0.37
N ILE A 72 -12.13 -10.64 0.52
CA ILE A 72 -10.73 -10.59 0.96
C ILE A 72 -10.35 -11.88 1.68
N GLN A 73 -11.16 -12.36 2.63
CA GLN A 73 -10.92 -13.62 3.33
C GLN A 73 -10.87 -14.81 2.37
N SER A 74 -11.76 -14.83 1.38
CA SER A 74 -11.78 -15.87 0.33
C SER A 74 -10.54 -15.78 -0.57
N PHE A 75 -10.06 -14.58 -0.86
CA PHE A 75 -8.82 -14.36 -1.59
C PHE A 75 -7.61 -14.85 -0.80
N ILE A 76 -7.51 -14.51 0.48
CA ILE A 76 -6.42 -14.98 1.37
C ILE A 76 -6.40 -16.51 1.39
N ALA A 77 -7.54 -17.16 1.59
CA ALA A 77 -7.64 -18.62 1.57
C ALA A 77 -7.18 -19.20 0.22
N TRP A 78 -7.58 -18.60 -0.88
CA TRP A 78 -7.18 -19.01 -2.23
C TRP A 78 -5.67 -18.82 -2.44
N LEU A 79 -5.09 -17.67 -2.04
CA LEU A 79 -3.66 -17.39 -2.17
C LEU A 79 -2.83 -18.39 -1.36
N LEU A 80 -3.25 -18.71 -0.15
CA LEU A 80 -2.59 -19.71 0.70
C LEU A 80 -2.63 -21.11 0.04
N GLN A 81 -3.78 -21.51 -0.51
CA GLN A 81 -3.91 -22.77 -1.26
C GLN A 81 -3.01 -22.79 -2.50
N PHE A 82 -2.97 -21.68 -3.25
CA PHE A 82 -2.07 -21.50 -4.39
C PHE A 82 -0.61 -21.65 -3.98
N CYS A 83 -0.17 -20.96 -2.92
CA CYS A 83 1.18 -21.06 -2.40
C CYS A 83 1.52 -22.50 -1.97
N LYS A 84 0.60 -23.16 -1.27
CA LYS A 84 0.78 -24.56 -0.85
C LYS A 84 0.91 -25.51 -2.04
N LEU A 85 0.02 -25.40 -3.03
CA LEU A 85 -0.01 -26.28 -4.21
C LEU A 85 1.29 -26.15 -5.03
N HIS A 86 1.85 -24.94 -5.09
CA HIS A 86 3.00 -24.65 -5.93
C HIS A 86 4.31 -24.55 -5.16
N ASP A 87 4.35 -24.91 -3.88
CA ASP A 87 5.53 -24.81 -3.02
C ASP A 87 6.19 -23.42 -3.08
N ILE A 88 5.35 -22.38 -2.85
CA ILE A 88 5.75 -20.97 -2.79
C ILE A 88 5.62 -20.53 -1.34
N LYS A 89 6.64 -19.86 -0.84
CA LYS A 89 6.63 -19.30 0.52
C LYS A 89 6.00 -17.92 0.51
N LEU A 90 5.04 -17.68 1.40
CA LEU A 90 4.40 -16.38 1.57
C LEU A 90 4.94 -15.68 2.82
N ARG A 91 5.40 -14.44 2.67
CA ARG A 91 5.92 -13.61 3.76
C ARG A 91 5.16 -12.29 3.76
N VAL A 92 4.45 -12.02 4.84
CA VAL A 92 3.57 -10.86 5.01
C VAL A 92 4.13 -9.96 6.10
N LEU A 93 4.39 -8.72 5.77
CA LEU A 93 4.84 -7.69 6.70
C LEU A 93 3.67 -6.79 7.07
N GLU A 94 3.61 -6.34 8.31
CA GLU A 94 2.69 -5.29 8.73
C GLU A 94 3.12 -3.96 8.11
N GLY A 95 2.14 -3.25 7.53
CA GLY A 95 2.32 -1.92 6.98
C GLY A 95 1.91 -0.82 7.94
N THR A 96 1.35 0.27 7.39
CA THR A 96 0.91 1.42 8.16
C THR A 96 -0.16 1.03 9.18
N PRO A 97 -0.03 1.39 10.47
CA PRO A 97 -0.95 0.98 11.53
C PRO A 97 -2.42 1.33 11.24
N SER A 98 -2.69 2.45 10.55
CA SER A 98 -4.04 2.85 10.20
C SER A 98 -4.65 2.10 9.01
N HIS A 99 -3.84 1.43 8.23
CA HIS A 99 -4.27 0.61 7.11
C HIS A 99 -4.43 -0.84 7.55
N ASP A 100 -3.37 -1.46 7.97
CA ASP A 100 -3.34 -2.88 8.26
C ASP A 100 -3.97 -3.27 9.62
N TRP A 101 -3.88 -2.43 10.64
CA TRP A 101 -4.47 -2.69 11.97
C TRP A 101 -4.22 -4.11 12.52
N LYS A 102 -3.08 -4.69 12.20
CA LYS A 102 -2.73 -6.10 12.49
C LYS A 102 -3.68 -7.13 11.86
N GLN A 103 -4.49 -6.73 10.89
CA GLN A 103 -5.38 -7.64 10.15
C GLN A 103 -4.60 -8.63 9.28
N ASN A 104 -3.35 -8.34 8.94
CA ASN A 104 -2.46 -9.28 8.26
C ASN A 104 -2.29 -10.61 9.01
N TYR A 105 -2.60 -10.65 10.32
CA TYR A 105 -2.70 -11.91 11.07
C TYR A 105 -3.76 -12.87 10.51
N LEU A 106 -4.74 -12.39 9.74
CA LEU A 106 -5.73 -13.23 9.05
C LEU A 106 -5.08 -14.26 8.12
N PHE A 107 -3.93 -13.98 7.54
CA PHE A 107 -3.20 -14.98 6.73
C PHE A 107 -2.81 -16.20 7.59
N MET A 108 -2.37 -15.98 8.81
CA MET A 108 -2.02 -17.06 9.75
C MET A 108 -3.27 -17.78 10.23
N GLN A 109 -4.30 -17.03 10.62
CA GLN A 109 -5.55 -17.58 11.14
C GLN A 109 -6.26 -18.45 10.10
N ILE A 110 -6.46 -17.94 8.88
CA ILE A 110 -7.12 -18.66 7.79
C ILE A 110 -6.32 -19.93 7.41
N ASN A 111 -4.97 -19.84 7.40
CA ASN A 111 -4.11 -20.99 7.15
C ASN A 111 -4.32 -22.10 8.18
N HIS A 112 -4.43 -21.74 9.45
CA HIS A 112 -4.65 -22.66 10.56
C HIS A 112 -6.09 -23.23 10.55
N ASP A 113 -7.10 -22.35 10.53
CA ASP A 113 -8.50 -22.74 10.72
C ASP A 113 -9.02 -23.61 9.55
N ASN A 114 -8.55 -23.32 8.35
CA ASN A 114 -8.88 -24.12 7.15
C ASN A 114 -7.91 -25.29 6.91
N GLN A 115 -6.94 -25.51 7.79
CA GLN A 115 -5.94 -26.58 7.71
C GLN A 115 -5.21 -26.61 6.35
N ILE A 116 -4.92 -25.42 5.78
CA ILE A 116 -4.29 -25.31 4.48
C ILE A 116 -2.84 -25.77 4.57
N ASN A 117 -2.12 -25.42 5.65
CA ASN A 117 -0.72 -25.75 5.88
C ASN A 117 0.23 -25.20 4.78
N ALA A 118 -0.02 -23.99 4.31
CA ALA A 118 0.91 -23.25 3.47
C ALA A 118 2.12 -22.78 4.30
N ASP A 119 3.29 -22.63 3.66
CA ASP A 119 4.45 -21.98 4.29
C ASP A 119 4.23 -20.45 4.27
N VAL A 120 3.52 -19.96 5.28
CA VAL A 120 3.24 -18.54 5.48
C VAL A 120 3.80 -18.07 6.82
N ARG A 121 4.38 -16.87 6.82
CA ARG A 121 4.79 -16.15 8.04
C ARG A 121 4.34 -14.71 7.97
N TYR A 122 3.94 -14.19 9.12
CA TYR A 122 3.54 -12.82 9.32
C TYR A 122 4.49 -12.14 10.30
N TYR A 123 4.88 -10.91 9.99
CA TYR A 123 5.82 -10.12 10.77
C TYR A 123 5.17 -8.80 11.16
N ASP A 124 4.71 -8.70 12.40
CA ASP A 124 4.22 -7.48 13.03
C ASP A 124 5.29 -6.84 13.95
N LYS A 125 6.49 -7.39 13.94
CA LYS A 125 7.62 -6.98 14.76
C LYS A 125 8.92 -7.04 13.98
N LEU A 126 9.88 -6.23 14.41
CA LEU A 126 11.23 -6.30 13.91
C LEU A 126 11.79 -7.73 14.04
N ALA A 127 12.24 -8.30 12.93
CA ALA A 127 12.70 -9.67 12.90
C ALA A 127 13.83 -9.88 11.89
N ILE A 128 14.71 -10.83 12.16
CA ILE A 128 15.63 -11.42 11.17
C ILE A 128 15.38 -12.92 11.15
N ASP A 129 14.96 -13.42 10.00
CA ASP A 129 14.72 -14.83 9.76
C ASP A 129 15.76 -15.44 8.86
N TYR A 130 16.01 -16.73 9.07
CA TYR A 130 16.86 -17.53 8.22
C TYR A 130 16.03 -18.46 7.33
N GLU A 131 16.16 -18.30 6.03
CA GLU A 131 15.50 -19.12 5.02
C GLU A 131 16.46 -20.23 4.55
N GLU A 132 16.39 -21.38 5.21
CA GLU A 132 17.31 -22.50 5.03
C GLU A 132 17.40 -22.98 3.58
N SER A 133 16.27 -23.00 2.85
CA SER A 133 16.22 -23.47 1.45
C SER A 133 17.13 -22.70 0.49
N HIS A 134 17.49 -21.46 0.83
CA HIS A 134 18.35 -20.58 0.02
C HIS A 134 19.61 -20.15 0.76
N ASN A 135 19.78 -20.52 2.04
CA ASN A 135 20.85 -20.04 2.92
C ASN A 135 20.86 -18.51 2.95
N LEU A 136 19.71 -17.91 3.31
CA LEU A 136 19.41 -16.49 3.16
C LEU A 136 18.92 -15.91 4.50
N TYR A 137 19.50 -14.80 4.95
CA TYR A 137 18.99 -14.02 6.05
C TYR A 137 18.13 -12.87 5.53
N VAL A 138 16.89 -12.76 6.02
CA VAL A 138 15.95 -11.70 5.66
C VAL A 138 15.62 -10.86 6.89
N LEU A 139 15.80 -9.56 6.79
CA LEU A 139 15.37 -8.57 7.77
C LEU A 139 13.94 -8.11 7.42
N TYR A 140 13.07 -8.06 8.43
CA TYR A 140 11.71 -7.54 8.35
C TYR A 140 11.56 -6.34 9.26
N VAL A 141 11.18 -5.19 8.71
CA VAL A 141 11.00 -3.93 9.43
C VAL A 141 9.59 -3.40 9.16
N PRO A 142 8.63 -3.63 10.08
CA PRO A 142 7.28 -3.06 9.98
C PRO A 142 7.31 -1.52 10.03
N ASP A 143 6.24 -0.89 9.53
CA ASP A 143 6.10 0.56 9.64
C ASP A 143 5.84 1.00 11.08
N GLU A 144 6.30 2.22 11.38
CA GLU A 144 6.15 2.82 12.72
C GLU A 144 6.45 1.83 13.86
N TRP A 145 7.47 1.00 13.66
CA TRP A 145 7.87 -0.02 14.63
C TRP A 145 8.20 0.60 16.00
N ASP A 146 8.84 1.77 15.99
CA ASP A 146 9.22 2.51 17.18
C ASP A 146 8.98 4.01 17.00
N GLU A 147 9.15 4.78 18.07
CA GLU A 147 8.94 6.23 18.14
C GLU A 147 9.72 7.04 17.08
N SER A 148 10.80 6.49 16.54
CA SER A 148 11.54 7.07 15.42
C SER A 148 12.31 6.02 14.62
N THR A 149 12.56 6.33 13.35
CA THR A 149 13.37 5.50 12.46
C THR A 149 14.82 5.36 12.92
N ALA A 150 15.33 6.32 13.69
CA ALA A 150 16.67 6.25 14.30
C ALA A 150 16.71 5.20 15.41
N VAL A 151 15.69 5.11 16.25
CA VAL A 151 15.53 4.06 17.27
C VAL A 151 15.38 2.71 16.60
N THR A 152 14.49 2.59 15.61
CA THR A 152 14.33 1.37 14.81
C THR A 152 15.67 0.90 14.22
N LEU A 153 16.47 1.79 13.65
CA LEU A 153 17.79 1.45 13.12
C LEU A 153 18.74 0.95 14.20
N ALA A 154 18.71 1.55 15.40
CA ALA A 154 19.53 1.10 16.53
C ALA A 154 19.14 -0.32 16.95
N GLU A 155 17.85 -0.63 17.03
CA GLU A 155 17.35 -1.96 17.35
C GLU A 155 17.70 -2.99 16.26
N VAL A 156 17.64 -2.61 14.98
CA VAL A 156 18.11 -3.47 13.88
C VAL A 156 19.59 -3.85 14.08
N LYS A 157 20.44 -2.88 14.43
CA LYS A 157 21.86 -3.12 14.68
C LYS A 157 22.08 -4.02 15.90
N GLU A 158 21.30 -3.82 16.96
CA GLU A 158 21.33 -4.67 18.15
C GLU A 158 20.89 -6.11 17.81
N LEU A 159 19.84 -6.25 17.01
CA LEU A 159 19.35 -7.56 16.57
C LEU A 159 20.39 -8.31 15.73
N LEU A 160 21.11 -7.60 14.85
CA LEU A 160 22.24 -8.19 14.11
C LEU A 160 23.32 -8.73 15.06
N VAL A 161 23.72 -7.92 16.05
CA VAL A 161 24.72 -8.32 17.05
C VAL A 161 24.23 -9.52 17.86
N THR A 162 22.99 -9.50 18.34
CA THR A 162 22.38 -10.58 19.12
C THR A 162 22.36 -11.90 18.35
N LYS A 163 22.11 -11.85 17.05
CA LYS A 163 22.14 -13.03 16.16
C LYS A 163 23.56 -13.40 15.67
N GLY A 164 24.59 -12.66 16.05
CA GLY A 164 25.96 -12.88 15.62
C GLY A 164 26.19 -12.59 14.13
N LEU A 165 25.36 -11.75 13.53
CA LEU A 165 25.39 -11.40 12.12
C LEU A 165 26.09 -10.05 11.91
N GLN A 166 26.84 -9.91 10.82
CA GLN A 166 27.38 -8.63 10.37
C GLN A 166 26.50 -7.99 9.30
N SER A 167 25.70 -8.78 8.61
CA SER A 167 24.83 -8.35 7.52
C SER A 167 23.69 -9.33 7.31
N VAL A 168 22.64 -8.88 6.64
CA VAL A 168 21.55 -9.70 6.08
C VAL A 168 21.61 -9.67 4.56
N ASP A 169 20.93 -10.58 3.91
CA ASP A 169 20.95 -10.68 2.45
C ASP A 169 19.89 -9.84 1.79
N LEU A 170 18.70 -9.79 2.39
CA LEU A 170 17.52 -9.09 1.91
C LEU A 170 16.88 -8.34 3.08
N ALA A 171 16.30 -7.19 2.82
CA ALA A 171 15.40 -6.52 3.74
C ALA A 171 14.03 -6.31 3.09
N ILE A 172 12.96 -6.62 3.84
CA ILE A 172 11.56 -6.33 3.51
C ILE A 172 11.09 -5.32 4.54
N MET A 173 10.70 -4.13 4.10
CA MET A 173 10.40 -2.99 4.95
C MET A 173 9.09 -2.33 4.54
N HIS A 174 8.50 -1.58 5.46
CA HIS A 174 7.45 -0.62 5.16
C HIS A 174 7.83 0.73 5.76
N GLY A 175 7.54 1.84 5.03
CA GLY A 175 7.96 3.20 5.36
C GLY A 175 8.68 3.90 4.20
N MET A 176 9.49 4.92 4.49
CA MET A 176 10.17 5.71 3.45
C MET A 176 11.64 5.96 3.76
N PHE A 177 12.43 6.06 2.69
CA PHE A 177 13.80 6.56 2.73
C PHE A 177 13.87 8.03 2.26
N GLU A 178 14.95 8.73 2.59
CA GLU A 178 15.13 10.15 2.29
C GLU A 178 14.97 10.49 0.80
N PHE A 179 15.43 9.61 -0.11
CA PHE A 179 15.37 9.88 -1.55
C PHE A 179 13.96 9.89 -2.14
N GLN A 180 12.97 9.34 -1.42
CA GLN A 180 11.57 9.30 -1.85
C GLN A 180 10.87 10.65 -1.63
N VAL A 181 11.44 11.51 -0.79
CA VAL A 181 10.85 12.76 -0.32
C VAL A 181 11.71 13.96 -0.74
N PRO A 182 11.10 15.05 -1.26
CA PRO A 182 11.81 16.28 -1.54
C PRO A 182 12.57 16.82 -0.30
N SER A 183 13.79 17.30 -0.49
CA SER A 183 14.70 17.67 0.62
C SER A 183 14.12 18.65 1.64
N HIS A 184 13.28 19.60 1.19
CA HIS A 184 12.65 20.61 2.08
C HIS A 184 11.57 20.03 3.02
N LEU A 185 11.22 18.74 2.87
CA LEU A 185 10.20 18.05 3.65
C LEU A 185 10.77 16.90 4.49
N GLN A 186 12.04 16.55 4.27
CA GLN A 186 12.66 15.39 4.93
C GLN A 186 12.70 15.54 6.46
N ASP A 187 12.92 16.75 6.97
CA ASP A 187 12.96 17.01 8.43
C ASP A 187 11.60 16.85 9.14
N ARG A 188 10.53 16.63 8.37
CA ARG A 188 9.14 16.54 8.88
C ARG A 188 8.57 15.14 8.90
N LEU A 189 9.28 14.17 8.36
CA LEU A 189 8.79 12.82 8.15
C LEU A 189 9.72 11.79 8.82
N PRO A 190 9.19 10.64 9.26
CA PRO A 190 9.99 9.56 9.81
C PRO A 190 10.69 8.79 8.67
N LEU A 191 11.84 9.28 8.23
CA LEU A 191 12.57 8.70 7.12
C LEU A 191 13.71 7.80 7.59
N HIS A 192 13.83 6.63 6.97
CA HIS A 192 14.96 5.74 7.17
C HIS A 192 16.21 6.26 6.44
N ASN A 193 17.38 6.03 7.03
CA ASN A 193 18.66 6.40 6.41
C ASN A 193 19.13 5.29 5.45
N GLN A 194 19.10 5.57 4.14
CA GLN A 194 19.44 4.59 3.11
C GLN A 194 20.89 4.07 3.25
N ALA A 195 21.85 4.96 3.44
CA ALA A 195 23.26 4.59 3.50
C ALA A 195 23.55 3.62 4.66
N GLU A 196 22.88 3.81 5.79
CA GLU A 196 22.98 2.93 6.95
C GLU A 196 22.45 1.53 6.64
N TYR A 197 21.23 1.41 6.08
CA TYR A 197 20.68 0.10 5.72
C TYR A 197 21.50 -0.60 4.63
N GLU A 198 21.95 0.13 3.61
CA GLU A 198 22.79 -0.44 2.54
C GLU A 198 24.15 -0.94 3.05
N SER A 199 24.61 -0.46 4.21
CA SER A 199 25.88 -0.89 4.79
C SER A 199 25.86 -2.34 5.30
N PHE A 200 24.70 -2.83 5.73
CA PHE A 200 24.53 -4.19 6.26
C PHE A 200 23.52 -5.05 5.49
N VAL A 201 22.81 -4.53 4.49
CA VAL A 201 22.01 -5.36 3.57
C VAL A 201 22.83 -5.68 2.32
N ASN A 202 23.02 -6.97 2.02
CA ASN A 202 23.91 -7.42 0.98
C ASN A 202 23.39 -7.14 -0.44
N TYR A 203 22.10 -7.46 -0.72
CA TYR A 203 21.65 -7.55 -2.11
C TYR A 203 20.55 -6.57 -2.46
N LEU A 204 19.43 -6.56 -1.70
CA LEU A 204 18.25 -5.79 -2.05
C LEU A 204 17.48 -5.38 -0.80
N ILE A 205 16.90 -4.20 -0.85
CA ILE A 205 15.93 -3.66 0.13
C ILE A 205 14.64 -3.41 -0.63
N VAL A 206 13.57 -4.11 -0.27
CA VAL A 206 12.22 -3.90 -0.81
C VAL A 206 11.41 -3.16 0.23
N ILE A 207 10.90 -1.98 -0.09
CA ILE A 207 10.15 -1.15 0.86
C ILE A 207 8.82 -0.70 0.25
N GLY A 208 7.71 -0.95 0.98
CA GLY A 208 6.38 -0.42 0.68
C GLY A 208 6.14 0.96 1.27
N HIS A 209 4.93 1.49 1.15
CA HIS A 209 4.39 2.76 1.61
C HIS A 209 4.31 3.85 0.54
N ASP A 210 5.31 4.00 -0.33
CA ASP A 210 5.25 4.97 -1.44
C ASP A 210 4.57 4.30 -2.64
N HIS A 211 3.47 4.86 -3.10
CA HIS A 211 2.67 4.30 -4.19
C HIS A 211 3.32 4.43 -5.57
N VAL A 212 4.49 5.05 -5.66
CA VAL A 212 5.23 5.25 -6.92
C VAL A 212 6.40 4.29 -7.00
N HIS A 213 6.45 3.50 -8.08
CA HIS A 213 7.61 2.64 -8.32
C HIS A 213 8.89 3.47 -8.48
N LYS A 214 9.88 3.18 -7.63
CA LYS A 214 11.19 3.87 -7.62
C LYS A 214 12.31 2.88 -7.33
N ARG A 215 13.52 3.27 -7.74
CA ARG A 215 14.73 2.54 -7.40
C ARG A 215 15.88 3.50 -7.12
N ASN A 216 16.62 3.26 -6.04
CA ASN A 216 17.87 3.95 -5.73
C ASN A 216 18.85 2.97 -5.06
N GLY A 217 20.04 2.78 -5.63
CA GLY A 217 21.01 1.82 -5.11
C GLY A 217 20.44 0.40 -4.96
N LYS A 218 20.52 -0.13 -3.73
CA LYS A 218 19.93 -1.43 -3.37
C LYS A 218 18.43 -1.34 -3.04
N VAL A 219 17.88 -0.12 -2.87
CA VAL A 219 16.47 0.08 -2.50
C VAL A 219 15.58 0.03 -3.74
N ILE A 220 14.51 -0.74 -3.66
CA ILE A 220 13.43 -0.77 -4.63
C ILE A 220 12.09 -0.61 -3.91
N VAL A 221 11.29 0.33 -4.43
CA VAL A 221 9.91 0.58 -4.03
C VAL A 221 9.03 -0.05 -5.09
N PRO A 222 8.19 -1.04 -4.77
CA PRO A 222 7.27 -1.64 -5.75
C PRO A 222 6.26 -0.62 -6.30
N GLY A 223 5.81 0.31 -5.47
CA GLY A 223 4.62 1.12 -5.70
C GLY A 223 3.35 0.37 -5.35
N SER A 224 2.20 1.03 -5.42
CA SER A 224 0.92 0.38 -5.20
C SER A 224 0.53 -0.53 -6.37
N PHE A 225 -0.18 -1.62 -6.07
CA PHE A 225 -0.63 -2.59 -7.09
C PHE A 225 -1.70 -1.99 -8.01
N ASP A 226 -2.54 -1.13 -7.47
CA ASP A 226 -3.63 -0.44 -8.17
C ASP A 226 -3.57 1.07 -7.95
N ARG A 227 -4.36 1.83 -8.74
CA ARG A 227 -4.56 3.27 -8.50
C ARG A 227 -5.67 3.45 -7.48
N LEU A 228 -5.44 4.33 -6.51
CA LEU A 228 -6.36 4.57 -5.41
C LEU A 228 -7.05 5.93 -5.51
N ARG A 229 -6.45 6.91 -6.22
CA ARG A 229 -6.95 8.28 -6.29
C ARG A 229 -6.52 8.99 -7.59
N HIS A 230 -7.18 10.11 -7.85
CA HIS A 230 -6.73 11.05 -8.88
C HIS A 230 -5.30 11.55 -8.56
N ASN A 231 -4.53 11.82 -9.60
CA ASN A 231 -3.11 12.20 -9.59
C ASN A 231 -2.13 11.04 -9.34
N GLU A 232 -2.58 9.80 -9.35
CA GLU A 232 -1.74 8.61 -9.43
C GLU A 232 -1.67 8.13 -10.89
N GLU A 233 -0.95 8.86 -11.73
CA GLU A 233 -0.89 8.59 -13.17
C GLU A 233 0.20 7.57 -13.54
N GLU A 234 1.17 7.37 -12.65
CA GLU A 234 2.29 6.46 -12.85
C GLU A 234 1.81 5.01 -13.03
N PRO A 235 2.60 4.18 -13.73
CA PRO A 235 2.33 2.76 -13.83
C PRO A 235 2.21 2.09 -12.46
N LYS A 236 1.21 1.23 -12.29
CA LYS A 236 0.94 0.45 -11.08
C LYS A 236 1.26 -1.01 -11.32
N GLY A 237 1.59 -1.76 -10.26
CA GLY A 237 1.94 -3.15 -10.45
C GLY A 237 2.73 -3.73 -9.28
N TYR A 238 3.68 -4.58 -9.60
CA TYR A 238 4.52 -5.26 -8.62
C TYR A 238 5.93 -5.49 -9.16
N ILE A 239 6.85 -5.87 -8.29
CA ILE A 239 8.20 -6.21 -8.71
C ILE A 239 8.42 -7.72 -8.70
N ARG A 240 9.19 -8.18 -9.71
CA ARG A 240 9.83 -9.48 -9.72
C ARG A 240 11.32 -9.29 -9.56
N PHE A 241 11.97 -10.10 -8.73
CA PHE A 241 13.41 -10.03 -8.58
C PHE A 241 14.05 -11.40 -8.48
N THR A 242 15.31 -11.43 -8.87
CA THR A 242 16.14 -12.64 -8.79
C THR A 242 17.47 -12.28 -8.17
N ILE A 243 17.91 -13.02 -7.16
CA ILE A 243 19.24 -12.90 -6.58
C ILE A 243 20.02 -14.16 -6.94
N THR A 244 21.09 -13.99 -7.70
CA THR A 244 21.94 -15.12 -8.11
C THR A 244 22.86 -15.57 -6.98
N PRO A 245 23.37 -16.80 -6.98
CA PRO A 245 24.38 -17.25 -6.01
C PRO A 245 25.63 -16.38 -5.96
N LYS A 246 25.94 -15.70 -7.08
CA LYS A 246 27.07 -14.75 -7.15
C LYS A 246 26.74 -13.37 -6.55
N GLY A 247 25.55 -13.20 -5.97
CA GLY A 247 25.14 -11.98 -5.31
C GLY A 247 24.68 -10.86 -6.23
N LYS A 248 24.32 -11.17 -7.49
CA LYS A 248 23.73 -10.19 -8.40
C LYS A 248 22.21 -10.17 -8.23
N ALA A 249 21.64 -9.03 -7.85
CA ALA A 249 20.20 -8.80 -7.83
C ALA A 249 19.74 -8.17 -9.15
N ASN A 250 18.76 -8.78 -9.80
CA ASN A 250 18.06 -8.23 -10.95
C ASN A 250 16.60 -8.01 -10.55
N THR A 251 16.03 -6.88 -10.94
CA THR A 251 14.65 -6.50 -10.64
C THR A 251 13.93 -6.11 -11.92
N VAL A 252 12.66 -6.48 -12.02
CA VAL A 252 11.77 -6.13 -13.14
C VAL A 252 10.46 -5.65 -12.54
N PHE A 253 9.99 -4.48 -12.96
CA PHE A 253 8.64 -4.02 -12.66
C PHE A 253 7.67 -4.68 -13.63
N ILE A 254 6.59 -5.24 -13.11
CA ILE A 254 5.50 -5.85 -13.90
C ILE A 254 4.28 -4.96 -13.72
N GLU A 255 3.90 -4.29 -14.80
CA GLU A 255 2.78 -3.37 -14.81
C GLU A 255 1.44 -4.11 -14.75
N ASN A 256 0.54 -3.64 -13.89
CA ASN A 256 -0.88 -3.98 -13.90
C ASN A 256 -1.58 -3.07 -14.92
N THR A 257 -1.60 -3.49 -16.18
CA THR A 257 -2.18 -2.70 -17.28
C THR A 257 -3.69 -2.49 -17.15
N GLU A 258 -4.36 -3.39 -16.41
CA GLU A 258 -5.79 -3.34 -16.14
C GLU A 258 -6.14 -2.49 -14.90
N ALA A 259 -5.14 -1.88 -14.25
CA ALA A 259 -5.37 -0.97 -13.13
C ALA A 259 -6.26 0.20 -13.57
N GLU A 260 -7.37 0.40 -12.88
CA GLU A 260 -8.32 1.49 -13.14
C GLU A 260 -7.57 2.84 -13.20
N ARG A 261 -7.86 3.65 -14.18
CA ARG A 261 -7.26 4.98 -14.29
C ARG A 261 -8.15 6.03 -13.65
N TYR A 262 -7.52 7.03 -13.06
CA TYR A 262 -8.16 8.19 -12.46
C TYR A 262 -7.78 9.41 -13.28
N VAL A 263 -8.64 9.78 -14.23
CA VAL A 263 -8.37 10.85 -15.20
C VAL A 263 -9.18 12.10 -14.85
N THR A 264 -8.54 13.27 -14.93
CA THR A 264 -9.25 14.55 -14.84
C THR A 264 -9.17 15.24 -16.19
N LEU A 265 -10.32 15.47 -16.83
CA LEU A 265 -10.46 16.19 -18.08
C LEU A 265 -10.84 17.63 -17.80
N ASP A 266 -9.98 18.57 -18.15
CA ASP A 266 -10.25 20.00 -18.05
C ASP A 266 -10.93 20.47 -19.34
N LEU A 267 -12.23 20.76 -19.22
CA LEU A 267 -13.09 21.21 -20.30
C LEU A 267 -13.37 22.73 -20.25
N THR A 268 -12.67 23.45 -19.36
CA THR A 268 -12.97 24.85 -19.01
C THR A 268 -13.03 25.77 -20.22
N ASN A 269 -12.18 25.56 -21.20
CA ASN A 269 -12.02 26.43 -22.38
C ASN A 269 -12.45 25.75 -23.70
N LEU A 270 -13.14 24.63 -23.63
CA LEU A 270 -13.57 23.89 -24.82
C LEU A 270 -15.02 24.22 -25.17
N SER A 271 -15.35 24.22 -26.46
CA SER A 271 -16.73 24.16 -26.92
C SER A 271 -17.35 22.81 -26.56
N VAL A 272 -18.68 22.68 -26.65
CA VAL A 272 -19.36 21.40 -26.36
C VAL A 272 -18.88 20.30 -27.29
N GLU A 273 -18.74 20.59 -28.58
CA GLU A 273 -18.28 19.63 -29.59
C GLU A 273 -16.84 19.17 -29.29
N GLU A 274 -15.94 20.09 -28.97
CA GLU A 274 -14.56 19.77 -28.61
C GLU A 274 -14.49 18.97 -27.32
N ALA A 275 -15.30 19.32 -26.32
CA ALA A 275 -15.37 18.60 -25.05
C ALA A 275 -15.86 17.17 -25.24
N LEU A 276 -16.92 16.95 -26.04
CA LEU A 276 -17.44 15.61 -26.34
C LEU A 276 -16.43 14.75 -27.08
N LEU A 277 -15.72 15.32 -28.07
CA LEU A 277 -14.65 14.62 -28.78
C LEU A 277 -13.50 14.25 -27.84
N HIS A 278 -13.07 15.19 -26.99
CA HIS A 278 -11.99 14.93 -26.04
C HIS A 278 -12.35 13.85 -25.01
N ILE A 279 -13.61 13.84 -24.55
CA ILE A 279 -14.14 12.79 -23.67
C ILE A 279 -14.12 11.44 -24.39
N ASP A 280 -14.69 11.36 -25.60
CA ASP A 280 -14.80 10.12 -26.38
C ASP A 280 -13.41 9.51 -26.67
N ASP A 281 -12.47 10.33 -27.15
CA ASP A 281 -11.10 9.88 -27.44
C ASP A 281 -10.37 9.37 -26.18
N THR A 282 -10.58 10.05 -25.06
CA THR A 282 -9.95 9.62 -23.80
C THR A 282 -10.53 8.28 -23.33
N ILE A 283 -11.85 8.16 -23.26
CA ILE A 283 -12.51 6.97 -22.69
C ILE A 283 -12.17 5.70 -23.48
N LYS A 284 -12.07 5.77 -24.80
CA LYS A 284 -11.71 4.62 -25.64
C LYS A 284 -10.39 3.95 -25.27
N SER A 285 -9.51 4.68 -24.60
CA SER A 285 -8.19 4.20 -24.18
C SER A 285 -8.13 3.74 -22.71
N LEU A 286 -9.25 3.88 -21.97
CA LEU A 286 -9.26 3.58 -20.54
C LEU A 286 -9.67 2.14 -20.24
N PRO A 287 -9.06 1.49 -19.24
CA PRO A 287 -9.57 0.26 -18.65
C PRO A 287 -10.99 0.45 -18.10
N GLN A 288 -11.76 -0.64 -18.02
CA GLN A 288 -13.08 -0.63 -17.41
C GLN A 288 -13.03 -0.10 -15.96
N TYR A 289 -14.12 0.54 -15.54
CA TYR A 289 -14.30 1.13 -14.21
C TYR A 289 -13.36 2.31 -13.89
N SER A 290 -12.61 2.80 -14.88
CA SER A 290 -11.79 4.02 -14.72
C SER A 290 -12.63 5.20 -14.23
N LYS A 291 -12.03 6.06 -13.40
CA LYS A 291 -12.69 7.21 -12.79
C LYS A 291 -12.40 8.44 -13.63
N VAL A 292 -13.41 8.99 -14.27
CA VAL A 292 -13.29 10.22 -15.07
C VAL A 292 -13.91 11.38 -14.33
N ARG A 293 -13.08 12.35 -14.00
CA ARG A 293 -13.49 13.60 -13.39
C ARG A 293 -13.54 14.67 -14.46
N LEU A 294 -14.71 15.28 -14.64
CA LEU A 294 -14.88 16.43 -15.54
C LEU A 294 -14.74 17.73 -14.76
N ARG A 295 -13.86 18.61 -15.22
CA ARG A 295 -13.64 19.93 -14.67
C ARG A 295 -14.13 20.97 -15.66
N TYR A 296 -15.17 21.71 -15.30
CA TYR A 296 -15.77 22.75 -16.14
C TYR A 296 -16.53 23.79 -15.30
N PRO A 297 -16.71 25.06 -15.81
CA PRO A 297 -17.47 26.09 -15.12
C PRO A 297 -18.95 25.69 -14.93
N GLU A 298 -19.58 26.23 -13.90
CA GLU A 298 -20.97 25.88 -13.51
C GLU A 298 -21.96 26.04 -14.65
N ASN A 299 -21.78 27.06 -15.52
CA ASN A 299 -22.64 27.35 -16.64
C ASN A 299 -22.17 26.72 -17.96
N HIS A 300 -21.27 25.77 -17.95
CA HIS A 300 -20.80 25.13 -19.17
C HIS A 300 -21.88 24.21 -19.76
N PRO A 301 -22.23 24.33 -21.06
CA PRO A 301 -23.33 23.55 -21.66
C PRO A 301 -23.11 22.02 -21.64
N ILE A 302 -21.87 21.53 -21.46
CA ILE A 302 -21.56 20.10 -21.31
C ILE A 302 -22.37 19.44 -20.17
N ALA A 303 -22.81 20.24 -19.19
CA ALA A 303 -23.64 19.76 -18.08
C ALA A 303 -24.95 19.10 -18.55
N GLU A 304 -25.50 19.52 -19.68
CA GLU A 304 -26.74 18.98 -20.27
C GLU A 304 -26.51 17.58 -20.87
N HIS A 305 -25.29 17.26 -21.23
CA HIS A 305 -24.90 15.96 -21.84
C HIS A 305 -24.48 14.89 -20.83
N LEU A 306 -24.35 15.20 -19.53
CA LEU A 306 -23.85 14.26 -18.53
C LEU A 306 -24.69 12.97 -18.45
N SER A 307 -26.01 13.08 -18.52
CA SER A 307 -26.90 11.91 -18.47
C SER A 307 -26.71 10.98 -19.69
N GLU A 308 -26.45 11.57 -20.84
CA GLU A 308 -26.15 10.80 -22.07
C GLU A 308 -24.78 10.15 -21.99
N LEU A 309 -23.76 10.89 -21.55
CA LEU A 309 -22.41 10.36 -21.36
C LEU A 309 -22.39 9.19 -20.37
N THR A 310 -23.06 9.32 -19.22
CA THR A 310 -23.15 8.26 -18.22
C THR A 310 -23.84 7.00 -18.78
N ARG A 311 -24.82 7.16 -19.63
CA ARG A 311 -25.51 6.03 -20.27
C ARG A 311 -24.69 5.41 -21.39
N THR A 312 -23.99 6.21 -22.19
CA THR A 312 -23.18 5.75 -23.32
C THR A 312 -21.93 5.03 -22.86
N TYR A 313 -21.28 5.53 -21.82
CA TYR A 313 -20.05 4.97 -21.24
C TYR A 313 -20.32 4.44 -19.84
N SER A 314 -21.12 3.37 -19.76
CA SER A 314 -21.52 2.72 -18.51
C SER A 314 -20.36 2.05 -17.76
N ASP A 315 -19.26 1.78 -18.46
CA ASP A 315 -18.05 1.15 -17.90
C ASP A 315 -17.12 2.15 -17.23
N VAL A 316 -17.50 3.42 -17.16
CA VAL A 316 -16.73 4.50 -16.56
C VAL A 316 -17.48 5.09 -15.37
N VAL A 317 -16.76 5.41 -14.30
CA VAL A 317 -17.31 6.09 -13.13
C VAL A 317 -17.07 7.59 -13.25
N TRP A 318 -18.16 8.34 -13.29
CA TRP A 318 -18.13 9.80 -13.52
C TRP A 318 -18.13 10.59 -12.23
N SER A 319 -17.36 11.68 -12.21
CA SER A 319 -17.41 12.69 -11.13
C SER A 319 -17.21 14.10 -11.70
N LYS A 320 -17.68 15.12 -10.97
CA LYS A 320 -17.48 16.53 -11.32
C LYS A 320 -16.55 17.19 -10.31
N SER A 321 -15.58 17.97 -10.80
CA SER A 321 -14.82 18.90 -9.97
C SER A 321 -15.36 20.31 -10.13
N LYS A 322 -15.52 21.04 -9.03
CA LYS A 322 -15.79 22.48 -9.09
C LYS A 322 -14.55 23.19 -9.62
N VAL A 323 -14.77 24.16 -10.50
CA VAL A 323 -13.70 25.11 -10.90
C VAL A 323 -13.70 26.21 -9.84
N ASP A 324 -12.81 26.12 -8.88
CA ASP A 324 -12.59 27.23 -7.97
C ASP A 324 -11.83 28.35 -8.69
N LYS A 325 -12.18 29.61 -8.42
CA LYS A 325 -11.66 30.78 -9.12
C LYS A 325 -10.15 31.03 -8.95
N GLU A 326 -9.48 30.24 -8.13
CA GLU A 326 -8.02 30.28 -7.90
C GLU A 326 -7.46 28.88 -7.84
N ASP A 327 -7.34 28.24 -8.99
CA ASP A 327 -6.46 27.07 -9.07
C ASP A 327 -5.00 27.50 -9.14
N LYS A 328 -4.38 27.53 -7.99
CA LYS A 328 -2.95 27.22 -7.94
C LYS A 328 -2.80 25.78 -8.40
N PRO A 329 -1.79 25.46 -9.25
CA PRO A 329 -1.57 24.08 -9.65
C PRO A 329 -1.54 23.25 -8.37
N ASN A 330 -2.43 22.23 -8.27
CA ASN A 330 -2.33 21.23 -7.24
C ASN A 330 -1.01 20.47 -7.50
N ILE A 331 0.06 21.08 -7.11
CA ILE A 331 1.22 20.34 -6.67
C ILE A 331 0.62 19.45 -5.59
N VAL A 332 0.69 18.13 -5.77
CA VAL A 332 0.48 17.17 -4.68
C VAL A 332 1.32 17.72 -3.54
N THR A 333 0.67 18.53 -2.72
CA THR A 333 1.35 19.10 -1.59
C THR A 333 1.49 17.92 -0.67
N VAL A 334 2.66 17.78 -0.11
CA VAL A 334 2.92 16.95 1.06
C VAL A 334 1.80 17.07 2.11
N SER A 335 0.98 18.11 2.07
CA SER A 335 -0.28 18.26 2.77
C SER A 335 -1.28 17.13 2.49
N ASP A 336 -1.34 16.55 1.28
CA ASP A 336 -2.20 15.39 1.04
C ASP A 336 -1.54 14.10 1.55
N VAL A 337 -0.20 14.05 1.56
CA VAL A 337 0.58 13.00 2.26
C VAL A 337 0.59 13.28 3.77
N LEU A 338 0.61 14.55 4.18
CA LEU A 338 0.62 15.01 5.57
C LEU A 338 -0.78 15.14 6.20
N SER A 339 -1.87 15.13 5.44
CA SER A 339 -3.23 15.04 6.01
C SER A 339 -3.49 13.69 6.67
N HIS A 340 -2.60 12.74 6.44
CA HIS A 340 -2.47 11.50 7.21
C HIS A 340 -1.31 11.59 8.23
N GLN A 341 -0.83 12.80 8.54
CA GLN A 341 0.08 12.97 9.67
C GLN A 341 -0.65 12.57 10.95
N TYR A 342 -0.34 11.37 11.39
CA TYR A 342 -0.48 11.01 12.78
C TYR A 342 0.44 11.93 13.59
N THR A 343 -0.14 12.97 14.16
CA THR A 343 0.37 13.39 15.45
C THR A 343 0.20 12.15 16.31
N ALA A 344 1.28 11.59 16.81
CA ALA A 344 1.19 10.55 17.82
C ALA A 344 0.29 11.12 18.94
N ILE A 345 -1.00 10.77 18.89
CA ILE A 345 -1.93 11.21 19.90
C ILE A 345 -1.59 10.31 21.05
N VAL A 346 -0.92 10.87 22.05
CA VAL A 346 -0.86 10.22 23.37
C VAL A 346 -2.32 10.06 23.78
N LEU A 347 -2.87 8.87 23.57
CA LEU A 347 -4.24 8.53 23.94
C LEU A 347 -4.29 8.48 25.47
N ASN A 348 -4.56 9.63 26.05
CA ASN A 348 -5.05 9.71 27.42
C ASN A 348 -6.59 9.90 27.38
N ARG A 349 -7.25 9.78 28.52
CA ARG A 349 -8.71 9.87 28.62
C ARG A 349 -9.27 11.17 28.05
N ASP A 350 -8.58 12.29 28.26
CA ASP A 350 -9.03 13.61 27.83
C ASP A 350 -8.90 13.78 26.33
N THR A 351 -7.78 13.40 25.74
CA THR A 351 -7.55 13.48 24.28
C THR A 351 -8.45 12.50 23.50
N LEU A 352 -8.77 11.34 24.06
CA LEU A 352 -9.70 10.37 23.45
C LEU A 352 -11.13 10.91 23.47
N HIS A 353 -11.56 11.51 24.60
CA HIS A 353 -12.89 12.15 24.71
C HIS A 353 -13.06 13.24 23.66
N ASP A 354 -12.12 14.18 23.57
CA ASP A 354 -12.20 15.32 22.64
C ASP A 354 -12.23 14.86 21.18
N LYS A 355 -11.44 13.85 20.83
CA LYS A 355 -11.42 13.30 19.48
C LYS A 355 -12.71 12.58 19.12
N LEU A 356 -13.27 11.78 20.00
CA LEU A 356 -14.57 11.12 19.79
C LEU A 356 -15.71 12.14 19.66
N MET A 357 -15.70 13.22 20.43
CA MET A 357 -16.66 14.30 20.32
C MET A 357 -16.54 15.04 19.00
N GLN A 358 -15.31 15.28 18.52
CA GLN A 358 -15.07 15.88 17.21
C GLN A 358 -15.61 14.98 16.09
N GLU A 359 -15.28 13.71 16.07
CA GLU A 359 -15.76 12.77 15.04
C GLU A 359 -17.30 12.62 15.06
N LEU A 360 -17.92 12.59 16.22
CA LEU A 360 -19.38 12.57 16.32
C LEU A 360 -20.00 13.82 15.71
N SER A 361 -19.42 15.00 15.93
CA SER A 361 -19.91 16.26 15.37
C SER A 361 -19.68 16.38 13.86
N GLU A 362 -18.65 15.72 13.31
CA GLU A 362 -18.35 15.71 11.88
C GLU A 362 -19.20 14.69 11.09
N GLN A 363 -19.58 13.58 11.74
CA GLN A 363 -20.35 12.52 11.07
C GLN A 363 -21.87 12.68 11.13
N TYR A 364 -22.38 13.41 12.10
CA TYR A 364 -23.81 13.54 12.33
C TYR A 364 -24.22 15.01 12.49
N GLU A 365 -25.13 15.49 11.66
CA GLU A 365 -25.62 16.89 11.66
C GLU A 365 -26.45 17.25 12.92
N GLU A 366 -27.05 16.27 13.60
CA GLU A 366 -27.84 16.48 14.83
C GLU A 366 -27.33 15.53 15.93
N VAL A 367 -26.32 15.96 16.69
CA VAL A 367 -25.86 15.26 17.90
C VAL A 367 -26.17 16.12 19.12
N ASP A 368 -26.86 15.55 20.09
CA ASP A 368 -26.91 16.13 21.42
C ASP A 368 -25.53 15.99 22.09
N THR A 369 -24.71 17.02 21.86
CA THR A 369 -23.29 17.04 22.29
C THR A 369 -23.16 16.96 23.81
N ALA A 370 -24.17 17.42 24.59
CA ALA A 370 -24.13 17.34 26.04
C ALA A 370 -24.36 15.90 26.51
N LEU A 371 -25.34 15.21 25.94
CA LEU A 371 -25.61 13.81 26.24
C LEU A 371 -24.49 12.90 25.77
N ALA A 372 -23.96 13.12 24.56
CA ALA A 372 -22.85 12.36 24.02
C ALA A 372 -21.59 12.51 24.89
N SER A 373 -21.24 13.72 25.31
CA SER A 373 -20.11 13.99 26.20
C SER A 373 -20.28 13.30 27.56
N GLN A 374 -21.49 13.33 28.14
CA GLN A 374 -21.77 12.66 29.41
C GLN A 374 -21.61 11.15 29.27
N LEU A 375 -22.17 10.51 28.26
CA LEU A 375 -22.07 9.07 28.03
C LEU A 375 -20.62 8.63 27.77
N LEU A 376 -19.84 9.41 27.01
CA LEU A 376 -18.42 9.14 26.79
C LEU A 376 -17.62 9.23 28.09
N GLN A 377 -17.86 10.26 28.93
CA GLN A 377 -17.21 10.36 30.24
C GLN A 377 -17.55 9.22 31.17
N GLU A 378 -18.82 8.82 31.23
CA GLU A 378 -19.24 7.65 32.00
C GLU A 378 -18.56 6.37 31.52
N THR A 379 -18.51 6.15 30.20
CA THR A 379 -17.85 4.98 29.60
C THR A 379 -16.34 4.96 29.88
N LEU A 380 -15.66 6.09 29.71
CA LEU A 380 -14.21 6.21 29.96
C LEU A 380 -13.83 6.09 31.45
N ASN A 381 -14.78 6.30 32.36
CA ASN A 381 -14.55 6.09 33.81
C ASN A 381 -14.67 4.64 34.23
N HIS A 382 -15.23 3.77 33.39
CA HIS A 382 -15.38 2.34 33.64
C HIS A 382 -14.32 1.46 32.95
N VAL A 383 -13.45 2.07 32.12
CA VAL A 383 -12.27 1.46 31.46
C VAL A 383 -11.00 1.99 32.13
#